data_0195cc1019acd3ffbb586225d5020584
#
_entry.id   0195cc1019acd3ffbb586225d5020584
#
_cell.length_a   1.000
_cell.length_b   1.000
_cell.length_c   1.000
_cell.angle_alpha   90.00
_cell.angle_beta   90.00
_cell.angle_gamma   90.00
#
_symmetry.space_group_name_H-M   'P 1'
#
loop_
_entity.id
_entity.type
_entity.pdbx_description
1 polymer ?
#
loop_
_entity_poly.entity_id
_entity_poly.type
_entity_poly.pdbx_seq_one_letter_code
_entity_poly.pdbx_strand_id
1 'polypeptide(L)'
;ITLATQNVPYGSSLYFKEGDLVKKGDLIAKWDPFNAVIVTEYAGTLRFNDVIEGVTYRAETDEATGLTEKIITDSKDKSKVPTCDVLDKNGEIIGTYNFPVGGHVVCEDGQTVKTGTTLVKIPRAAGSAGDITGGLPRVTELFEARNPSNPAVVSEIDGEVTMGKVKRGNREIIVTSKTGDQRKYLVSLSKQILVQEHDAVRAGTPLSDGVITPGDILAIKGPTAVQEYIVNEVQDVYRLQGVKINDKHFEIIVRQMMRKVRIDEPGDTTFLEQEMVDKLDFAEENDRIWGKKYVTDAGDSDVLKVGQIVSARKLRDENSSLKRRDLRLVQVRDTVPATSTQILQGITRAALQTKSFISAASFQETTKVLNEAAIRGK
;
A
#
# COMPACT_ATOMS: atom_id res chain seq x y z
N ILE A 1 -24.16 -13.13 18.07
CA ILE A 1 -23.29 -13.90 17.15
C ILE A 1 -23.52 -13.35 15.76
N THR A 2 -22.48 -12.83 15.11
CA THR A 2 -22.56 -12.37 13.72
C THR A 2 -22.68 -13.59 12.81
N LEU A 3 -23.75 -13.67 12.04
CA LEU A 3 -24.02 -14.79 11.12
C LEU A 3 -23.34 -14.58 9.75
N ALA A 4 -23.33 -13.34 9.25
CA ALA A 4 -22.69 -12.98 8.01
C ALA A 4 -22.31 -11.50 8.03
N THR A 5 -21.25 -11.15 7.32
CA THR A 5 -20.82 -9.77 7.09
C THR A 5 -20.70 -9.56 5.59
N GLN A 6 -21.34 -8.51 5.07
CA GLN A 6 -21.28 -8.14 3.66
C GLN A 6 -20.85 -6.69 3.53
N ASN A 7 -19.95 -6.42 2.59
CA ASN A 7 -19.52 -5.06 2.26
C ASN A 7 -20.54 -4.46 1.28
N VAL A 8 -21.03 -3.26 1.61
CA VAL A 8 -21.95 -2.52 0.75
C VAL A 8 -21.14 -1.44 0.03
N PRO A 9 -21.09 -1.43 -1.33
CA PRO A 9 -20.38 -0.41 -2.09
C PRO A 9 -20.97 0.99 -1.88
N TYR A 10 -20.13 2.01 -1.95
CA TYR A 10 -20.57 3.41 -1.92
C TYR A 10 -21.55 3.70 -3.07
N GLY A 11 -22.58 4.50 -2.77
CA GLY A 11 -23.65 4.82 -3.72
C GLY A 11 -24.73 3.73 -3.86
N SER A 12 -24.70 2.70 -2.97
CA SER A 12 -25.75 1.69 -2.93
C SER A 12 -27.02 2.22 -2.25
N SER A 13 -28.18 1.79 -2.74
CA SER A 13 -29.46 2.01 -2.07
C SER A 13 -29.71 0.91 -1.01
N LEU A 14 -29.83 1.30 0.25
CA LEU A 14 -30.16 0.39 1.35
C LEU A 14 -31.67 0.35 1.58
N TYR A 15 -32.21 -0.85 1.79
CA TYR A 15 -33.63 -1.07 2.02
C TYR A 15 -33.98 -1.34 3.49
N PHE A 16 -32.97 -1.55 4.33
CA PHE A 16 -33.13 -1.81 5.76
C PHE A 16 -32.34 -0.81 6.59
N LYS A 17 -32.81 -0.60 7.82
CA LYS A 17 -32.15 0.22 8.83
C LYS A 17 -31.52 -0.67 9.88
N GLU A 18 -30.64 -0.09 10.69
CA GLU A 18 -30.03 -0.78 11.82
C GLU A 18 -31.11 -1.25 12.80
N GLY A 19 -31.05 -2.54 13.17
CA GLY A 19 -32.04 -3.19 14.04
C GLY A 19 -33.23 -3.85 13.35
N ASP A 20 -33.38 -3.73 12.02
CA ASP A 20 -34.46 -4.38 11.29
C ASP A 20 -34.26 -5.91 11.22
N LEU A 21 -35.38 -6.66 11.28
CA LEU A 21 -35.37 -8.09 11.12
C LEU A 21 -35.42 -8.47 9.64
N VAL A 22 -34.41 -9.21 9.18
CA VAL A 22 -34.31 -9.69 7.80
C VAL A 22 -34.52 -11.21 7.72
N LYS A 23 -35.14 -11.65 6.64
CA LYS A 23 -35.32 -13.06 6.32
C LYS A 23 -34.42 -13.48 5.18
N LYS A 24 -34.18 -14.77 5.05
CA LYS A 24 -33.42 -15.31 3.91
C LYS A 24 -34.13 -14.98 2.59
N GLY A 25 -33.43 -14.27 1.71
CA GLY A 25 -33.96 -13.85 0.39
C GLY A 25 -34.37 -12.38 0.31
N ASP A 26 -34.38 -11.64 1.43
CA ASP A 26 -34.66 -10.21 1.41
C ASP A 26 -33.55 -9.40 0.74
N LEU A 27 -33.94 -8.42 -0.07
CA LEU A 27 -32.99 -7.52 -0.77
C LEU A 27 -32.49 -6.48 0.21
N ILE A 28 -31.24 -6.59 0.64
CA ILE A 28 -30.61 -5.69 1.62
C ILE A 28 -30.13 -4.40 0.96
N ALA A 29 -29.40 -4.54 -0.16
CA ALA A 29 -28.84 -3.40 -0.89
C ALA A 29 -28.92 -3.62 -2.40
N LYS A 30 -29.01 -2.52 -3.15
CA LYS A 30 -28.95 -2.50 -4.61
C LYS A 30 -27.93 -1.47 -5.06
N TRP A 31 -27.05 -1.85 -5.99
CA TRP A 31 -26.05 -0.96 -6.57
C TRP A 31 -25.87 -1.20 -8.06
N ASP A 32 -25.24 -0.26 -8.74
CA ASP A 32 -24.85 -0.39 -10.14
C ASP A 32 -23.42 -0.97 -10.22
N PRO A 33 -23.22 -2.17 -10.75
CA PRO A 33 -21.88 -2.76 -10.87
C PRO A 33 -21.05 -2.12 -12.00
N PHE A 34 -21.69 -1.49 -13.00
CA PHE A 34 -21.03 -0.93 -14.18
C PHE A 34 -20.51 0.48 -13.98
N ASN A 35 -21.14 1.24 -13.07
CA ASN A 35 -20.78 2.61 -12.79
C ASN A 35 -20.41 2.77 -11.31
N ALA A 36 -19.33 3.53 -11.05
CA ALA A 36 -19.16 4.18 -9.77
C ALA A 36 -19.96 5.47 -9.78
N VAL A 37 -20.54 5.85 -8.65
CA VAL A 37 -21.37 7.04 -8.56
C VAL A 37 -20.83 8.01 -7.52
N ILE A 38 -20.93 9.31 -7.79
CA ILE A 38 -20.74 10.35 -6.77
C ILE A 38 -22.14 10.83 -6.42
N VAL A 39 -22.49 10.71 -5.14
CA VAL A 39 -23.81 11.14 -4.62
C VAL A 39 -23.62 12.31 -3.66
N THR A 40 -24.60 13.21 -3.61
CA THR A 40 -24.56 14.32 -2.66
C THR A 40 -24.98 13.87 -1.26
N GLU A 41 -24.24 14.29 -0.24
CA GLU A 41 -24.57 14.08 1.17
C GLU A 41 -25.53 15.14 1.70
N TYR A 42 -25.60 16.28 1.03
CA TYR A 42 -26.36 17.44 1.45
C TYR A 42 -27.49 17.73 0.47
N ALA A 43 -28.59 18.25 1.00
CA ALA A 43 -29.68 18.80 0.19
C ALA A 43 -29.45 20.29 -0.03
N GLY A 44 -29.53 20.76 -1.28
CA GLY A 44 -29.27 22.15 -1.61
C GLY A 44 -29.38 22.45 -3.09
N THR A 45 -28.88 23.60 -3.50
CA THR A 45 -28.83 24.01 -4.92
C THR A 45 -27.40 23.83 -5.44
N LEU A 46 -27.25 23.21 -6.61
CA LEU A 46 -25.96 22.97 -7.23
C LEU A 46 -25.42 24.22 -7.92
N ARG A 47 -24.11 24.43 -7.79
CA ARG A 47 -23.38 25.47 -8.54
C ARG A 47 -22.11 24.83 -9.12
N PHE A 48 -21.97 24.90 -10.43
CA PHE A 48 -20.83 24.39 -11.14
C PHE A 48 -19.67 25.39 -11.15
N ASN A 49 -18.47 24.95 -10.85
CA ASN A 49 -17.27 25.75 -10.99
C ASN A 49 -16.34 25.08 -12.01
N ASP A 50 -15.75 25.88 -12.91
CA ASP A 50 -14.82 25.44 -13.95
C ASP A 50 -15.38 24.34 -14.90
N VAL A 51 -16.70 24.20 -15.01
CA VAL A 51 -17.34 23.28 -15.95
C VAL A 51 -17.63 24.05 -17.26
N ILE A 52 -16.67 24.02 -18.20
CA ILE A 52 -16.67 24.79 -19.45
C ILE A 52 -16.68 23.84 -20.63
N GLU A 53 -17.64 24.02 -21.54
CA GLU A 53 -17.77 23.23 -22.76
C GLU A 53 -16.53 23.36 -23.66
N GLY A 54 -16.04 22.23 -24.19
CA GLY A 54 -14.87 22.18 -25.05
C GLY A 54 -13.52 22.34 -24.33
N VAL A 55 -13.54 22.66 -23.02
CA VAL A 55 -12.32 22.78 -22.18
C VAL A 55 -12.26 21.71 -21.12
N THR A 56 -13.27 21.62 -20.26
CA THR A 56 -13.34 20.68 -19.14
C THR A 56 -14.40 19.61 -19.33
N TYR A 57 -15.41 19.82 -20.19
CA TYR A 57 -16.34 18.77 -20.56
C TYR A 57 -16.66 18.80 -22.05
N ARG A 58 -17.13 17.67 -22.57
CA ARG A 58 -17.64 17.48 -23.92
C ARG A 58 -19.07 16.96 -23.84
N ALA A 59 -19.97 17.54 -24.64
CA ALA A 59 -21.29 16.99 -24.80
C ALA A 59 -21.26 15.88 -25.87
N GLU A 60 -21.63 14.67 -25.50
CA GLU A 60 -21.81 13.53 -26.40
C GLU A 60 -23.28 13.13 -26.44
N THR A 61 -23.82 12.98 -27.65
CA THR A 61 -25.18 12.49 -27.81
C THR A 61 -25.11 10.99 -28.09
N ASP A 62 -25.71 10.18 -27.22
CA ASP A 62 -25.84 8.74 -27.41
C ASP A 62 -26.83 8.51 -28.58
N GLU A 63 -26.32 7.92 -29.66
CA GLU A 63 -27.13 7.63 -30.87
C GLU A 63 -28.24 6.63 -30.59
N ALA A 64 -28.11 5.76 -29.58
CA ALA A 64 -29.11 4.76 -29.24
C ALA A 64 -30.27 5.33 -28.41
N THR A 65 -29.99 6.26 -27.49
CA THR A 65 -30.99 6.83 -26.59
C THR A 65 -31.43 8.25 -26.97
N GLY A 66 -30.66 8.94 -27.81
CA GLY A 66 -30.90 10.35 -28.18
C GLY A 66 -30.66 11.34 -27.04
N LEU A 67 -30.11 10.88 -25.92
CA LEU A 67 -29.78 11.72 -24.76
C LEU A 67 -28.39 12.32 -24.92
N THR A 68 -28.25 13.60 -24.61
CA THR A 68 -26.95 14.28 -24.58
C THR A 68 -26.39 14.21 -23.19
N GLU A 69 -25.26 13.55 -23.05
CA GLU A 69 -24.54 13.44 -21.79
C GLU A 69 -23.33 14.36 -21.78
N LYS A 70 -23.02 14.94 -20.60
CA LYS A 70 -21.87 15.81 -20.40
C LYS A 70 -20.74 14.92 -19.80
N ILE A 71 -19.71 14.68 -20.60
CA ILE A 71 -18.56 13.86 -20.18
C ILE A 71 -17.40 14.78 -19.84
N ILE A 72 -16.85 14.63 -18.63
CA ILE A 72 -15.68 15.40 -18.19
C ILE A 72 -14.45 14.90 -18.95
N THR A 73 -13.72 15.83 -19.56
CA THR A 73 -12.50 15.57 -20.31
C THR A 73 -11.28 16.14 -19.59
N ASP A 74 -10.09 15.58 -19.86
CA ASP A 74 -8.85 16.12 -19.32
C ASP A 74 -8.57 17.48 -19.95
N SER A 75 -8.52 18.53 -19.13
CA SER A 75 -8.23 19.89 -19.56
C SER A 75 -6.74 20.10 -19.80
N LYS A 76 -6.38 20.74 -20.90
CA LYS A 76 -5.00 21.20 -21.15
C LYS A 76 -4.56 22.26 -20.13
N ASP A 77 -5.49 23.02 -19.59
CA ASP A 77 -5.26 24.00 -18.53
C ASP A 77 -5.47 23.36 -17.16
N LYS A 78 -4.38 22.95 -16.53
CA LYS A 78 -4.38 22.30 -15.22
C LYS A 78 -4.82 23.19 -14.05
N SER A 79 -5.02 24.48 -14.27
CA SER A 79 -5.56 25.40 -13.26
C SER A 79 -7.07 25.26 -13.11
N LYS A 80 -7.75 24.71 -14.11
CA LYS A 80 -9.21 24.52 -14.12
C LYS A 80 -9.57 23.12 -13.68
N VAL A 81 -10.17 23.02 -12.50
CA VAL A 81 -10.63 21.75 -11.92
C VAL A 81 -12.16 21.79 -11.85
N PRO A 82 -12.87 20.97 -12.65
CA PRO A 82 -14.32 20.97 -12.64
C PRO A 82 -14.83 20.45 -11.29
N THR A 83 -15.61 21.29 -10.60
CA THR A 83 -16.21 20.98 -9.30
C THR A 83 -17.67 21.40 -9.24
N CYS A 84 -18.41 20.82 -8.32
CA CYS A 84 -19.78 21.18 -8.03
C CYS A 84 -19.91 21.53 -6.53
N ASP A 85 -20.36 22.74 -6.24
CA ASP A 85 -20.70 23.15 -4.88
C ASP A 85 -22.18 22.94 -4.62
N VAL A 86 -22.51 22.47 -3.42
CA VAL A 86 -23.89 22.42 -2.93
C VAL A 86 -24.12 23.62 -2.02
N LEU A 87 -25.07 24.47 -2.38
CA LEU A 87 -25.40 25.67 -1.66
C LEU A 87 -26.63 25.46 -0.78
N ASP A 88 -26.60 25.99 0.43
CA ASP A 88 -27.78 26.10 1.29
C ASP A 88 -28.71 27.18 0.83
N LYS A 89 -29.88 27.30 1.46
CA LYS A 89 -30.90 28.36 1.23
C LYS A 89 -30.33 29.77 1.43
N ASN A 90 -29.27 29.93 2.18
CA ASN A 90 -28.59 31.21 2.44
C ASN A 90 -27.46 31.48 1.40
N GLY A 91 -27.20 30.58 0.45
CA GLY A 91 -26.11 30.71 -0.52
C GLY A 91 -24.72 30.35 0.01
N GLU A 92 -24.62 29.75 1.20
CA GLU A 92 -23.37 29.26 1.76
C GLU A 92 -23.04 27.86 1.18
N ILE A 93 -21.74 27.58 0.96
CA ILE A 93 -21.27 26.30 0.47
C ILE A 93 -21.27 25.29 1.61
N ILE A 94 -22.10 24.25 1.49
CA ILE A 94 -22.20 23.17 2.47
C ILE A 94 -21.25 22.02 2.12
N GLY A 95 -21.06 21.74 0.81
CA GLY A 95 -20.18 20.68 0.34
C GLY A 95 -19.68 20.97 -1.07
N THR A 96 -18.47 20.48 -1.39
CA THR A 96 -17.86 20.61 -2.71
C THR A 96 -17.48 19.23 -3.23
N TYR A 97 -17.91 18.89 -4.43
CA TYR A 97 -17.64 17.61 -5.09
C TYR A 97 -16.80 17.82 -6.33
N ASN A 98 -15.72 17.05 -6.48
CA ASN A 98 -14.88 17.09 -7.67
C ASN A 98 -15.47 16.19 -8.76
N PHE A 99 -15.46 16.67 -10.00
CA PHE A 99 -15.87 15.89 -11.16
C PHE A 99 -14.65 15.22 -11.80
N PRO A 100 -14.54 13.90 -11.72
CA PRO A 100 -13.41 13.18 -12.28
C PRO A 100 -13.47 13.10 -13.80
N VAL A 101 -12.32 13.01 -14.43
CA VAL A 101 -12.20 12.79 -15.88
C VAL A 101 -12.86 11.47 -16.27
N GLY A 102 -13.63 11.46 -17.37
CA GLY A 102 -14.42 10.32 -17.79
C GLY A 102 -15.75 10.18 -17.04
N GLY A 103 -16.06 11.07 -16.10
CA GLY A 103 -17.33 11.10 -15.40
C GLY A 103 -18.45 11.68 -16.26
N HIS A 104 -19.60 11.02 -16.26
CA HIS A 104 -20.84 11.47 -16.91
C HIS A 104 -21.65 12.28 -15.92
N VAL A 105 -21.76 13.57 -16.14
CA VAL A 105 -22.52 14.48 -15.27
C VAL A 105 -24.01 14.30 -15.51
N VAL A 106 -24.74 13.93 -14.45
CA VAL A 106 -26.19 13.63 -14.51
C VAL A 106 -27.04 14.83 -14.09
N CYS A 107 -26.45 15.75 -13.33
CA CYS A 107 -27.14 16.93 -12.80
C CYS A 107 -26.88 18.17 -13.66
N GLU A 108 -27.69 19.20 -13.44
CA GLU A 108 -27.58 20.51 -14.12
C GLU A 108 -27.20 21.61 -13.12
N ASP A 109 -26.55 22.66 -13.65
CA ASP A 109 -26.22 23.83 -12.85
C ASP A 109 -27.51 24.53 -12.37
N GLY A 110 -27.53 24.94 -11.10
CA GLY A 110 -28.73 25.53 -10.48
C GLY A 110 -29.81 24.53 -10.07
N GLN A 111 -29.64 23.23 -10.29
CA GLN A 111 -30.62 22.21 -9.89
C GLN A 111 -30.68 22.06 -8.37
N THR A 112 -31.89 21.98 -7.81
CA THR A 112 -32.11 21.65 -6.41
C THR A 112 -32.08 20.13 -6.22
N VAL A 113 -31.19 19.64 -5.35
CA VAL A 113 -30.98 18.22 -5.08
C VAL A 113 -31.31 17.85 -3.64
N LYS A 114 -31.66 16.57 -3.46
CA LYS A 114 -31.84 15.97 -2.13
C LYS A 114 -30.61 15.15 -1.76
N THR A 115 -30.41 14.90 -0.48
CA THR A 115 -29.39 13.96 -0.01
C THR A 115 -29.53 12.61 -0.71
N GLY A 116 -28.41 12.07 -1.21
CA GLY A 116 -28.38 10.82 -1.97
C GLY A 116 -28.65 10.95 -3.47
N THR A 117 -28.80 12.17 -4.01
CA THR A 117 -28.94 12.39 -5.46
C THR A 117 -27.59 12.14 -6.14
N THR A 118 -27.60 11.35 -7.23
CA THR A 118 -26.38 11.09 -8.02
C THR A 118 -26.00 12.32 -8.82
N LEU A 119 -24.77 12.80 -8.64
CA LEU A 119 -24.19 13.94 -9.37
C LEU A 119 -23.43 13.49 -10.61
N VAL A 120 -22.60 12.45 -10.48
CA VAL A 120 -21.76 11.94 -11.56
C VAL A 120 -21.82 10.41 -11.56
N LYS A 121 -21.87 9.83 -12.75
CA LYS A 121 -21.66 8.41 -12.99
C LYS A 121 -20.30 8.23 -13.66
N ILE A 122 -19.46 7.38 -13.10
CA ILE A 122 -18.15 7.08 -13.64
C ILE A 122 -18.20 5.64 -14.14
N PRO A 123 -18.18 5.40 -15.47
CA PRO A 123 -18.13 4.06 -15.99
C PRO A 123 -16.92 3.32 -15.43
N ARG A 124 -17.14 2.19 -14.80
CA ARG A 124 -16.05 1.29 -14.45
C ARG A 124 -15.59 0.67 -15.75
N ALA A 125 -14.49 1.17 -16.29
CA ALA A 125 -13.90 0.56 -17.45
C ALA A 125 -13.72 -0.95 -17.17
N ALA A 126 -14.27 -1.77 -18.01
CA ALA A 126 -14.09 -3.21 -17.97
C ALA A 126 -12.60 -3.50 -18.31
N GLY A 127 -11.78 -3.64 -17.26
CA GLY A 127 -10.34 -3.70 -17.38
C GLY A 127 -9.75 -2.30 -17.53
N SER A 128 -8.95 -1.90 -16.57
CA SER A 128 -8.29 -0.60 -16.51
C SER A 128 -7.81 -0.12 -17.87
N ALA A 129 -8.62 0.70 -18.52
CA ALA A 129 -8.26 1.38 -19.77
C ALA A 129 -7.15 2.44 -19.56
N GLY A 130 -6.57 2.49 -18.38
CA GLY A 130 -5.53 3.43 -18.00
C GLY A 130 -4.11 2.92 -18.12
N ASP A 131 -3.89 1.65 -18.40
CA ASP A 131 -2.54 1.14 -18.54
C ASP A 131 -2.30 0.51 -19.92
N ILE A 132 -1.71 1.32 -20.77
CA ILE A 132 -1.20 0.94 -22.10
C ILE A 132 0.02 0.01 -22.00
N THR A 133 0.60 -0.17 -20.80
CA THR A 133 1.66 -1.14 -20.53
C THR A 133 1.13 -2.52 -20.13
N GLY A 134 -0.03 -2.89 -20.62
CA GLY A 134 -0.57 -4.24 -20.50
C GLY A 134 0.32 -5.27 -21.20
N GLY A 135 0.32 -6.50 -20.71
CA GLY A 135 1.07 -7.60 -21.31
C GLY A 135 2.42 -7.87 -20.67
N LEU A 136 3.35 -8.45 -21.43
CA LEU A 136 4.68 -8.88 -20.95
C LEU A 136 5.50 -7.77 -20.24
N PRO A 137 5.50 -6.50 -20.68
CA PRO A 137 6.19 -5.43 -19.96
C PRO A 137 5.71 -5.27 -18.54
N ARG A 138 4.39 -5.38 -18.28
CA ARG A 138 3.82 -5.28 -16.91
C ARG A 138 4.27 -6.45 -16.04
N VAL A 139 4.30 -7.65 -16.56
CA VAL A 139 4.80 -8.83 -15.83
C VAL A 139 6.26 -8.65 -15.44
N THR A 140 7.09 -8.14 -16.36
CA THR A 140 8.50 -7.84 -16.08
C THR A 140 8.64 -6.76 -14.98
N GLU A 141 7.84 -5.71 -15.03
CA GLU A 141 7.81 -4.64 -14.02
C GLU A 141 7.47 -5.19 -12.63
N LEU A 142 6.44 -6.05 -12.55
CA LEU A 142 6.02 -6.68 -11.29
C LEU A 142 7.10 -7.60 -10.72
N PHE A 143 7.69 -8.47 -11.54
CA PHE A 143 8.72 -9.40 -11.08
C PHE A 143 10.07 -8.72 -10.80
N GLU A 144 10.37 -7.60 -11.42
CA GLU A 144 11.55 -6.80 -11.06
C GLU A 144 11.28 -5.82 -9.89
N ALA A 145 10.06 -5.83 -9.36
CA ALA A 145 9.63 -4.94 -8.28
C ALA A 145 9.98 -3.47 -8.57
N ARG A 146 9.81 -3.04 -9.84
CA ARG A 146 10.07 -1.66 -10.27
C ARG A 146 8.93 -0.77 -9.86
N ASN A 147 9.26 0.48 -9.56
CA ASN A 147 8.24 1.49 -9.36
C ASN A 147 7.57 1.80 -10.71
N PRO A 148 6.24 1.84 -10.77
CA PRO A 148 5.53 2.20 -11.99
C PRO A 148 5.84 3.65 -12.37
N SER A 149 5.67 3.98 -13.65
CA SER A 149 5.86 5.35 -14.16
C SER A 149 4.86 6.34 -13.59
N ASN A 150 3.65 5.88 -13.26
CA ASN A 150 2.60 6.67 -12.61
C ASN A 150 2.15 6.00 -11.31
N PRO A 151 2.91 6.16 -10.18
CA PRO A 151 2.53 5.56 -8.91
C PRO A 151 1.30 6.27 -8.32
N ALA A 152 0.34 5.51 -7.78
CA ALA A 152 -0.75 6.05 -6.99
C ALA A 152 -0.23 6.54 -5.63
N VAL A 153 -0.84 7.59 -5.09
CA VAL A 153 -0.67 7.96 -3.68
C VAL A 153 -1.63 7.12 -2.87
N VAL A 154 -1.12 6.43 -1.85
CA VAL A 154 -1.88 5.47 -1.05
C VAL A 154 -1.95 5.93 0.40
N SER A 155 -3.08 5.71 1.08
CA SER A 155 -3.19 6.00 2.50
C SER A 155 -2.41 4.99 3.34
N GLU A 156 -1.58 5.48 4.26
CA GLU A 156 -0.83 4.64 5.21
C GLU A 156 -1.67 4.23 6.43
N ILE A 157 -2.70 5.00 6.75
CA ILE A 157 -3.53 4.82 7.95
C ILE A 157 -5.02 4.73 7.60
N ASP A 158 -5.78 4.09 8.49
CA ASP A 158 -7.24 4.14 8.45
C ASP A 158 -7.73 5.48 9.00
N GLY A 159 -8.65 6.13 8.29
CA GLY A 159 -9.16 7.40 8.78
C GLY A 159 -10.15 8.07 7.86
N GLU A 160 -10.52 9.29 8.22
CA GLU A 160 -11.38 10.19 7.47
C GLU A 160 -10.53 11.17 6.64
N VAL A 161 -10.91 11.35 5.39
CA VAL A 161 -10.22 12.25 4.45
C VAL A 161 -10.70 13.67 4.65
N THR A 162 -9.76 14.61 4.71
CA THR A 162 -10.03 16.06 4.67
C THR A 162 -9.19 16.70 3.57
N MET A 163 -9.81 17.52 2.74
CA MET A 163 -9.11 18.20 1.66
C MET A 163 -8.41 19.45 2.17
N GLY A 164 -7.09 19.47 2.02
CA GLY A 164 -6.27 20.62 2.38
C GLY A 164 -6.09 21.64 1.25
N LYS A 165 -5.22 22.63 1.49
CA LYS A 165 -4.93 23.70 0.53
C LYS A 165 -4.08 23.21 -0.63
N VAL A 166 -4.27 23.85 -1.79
CA VAL A 166 -3.37 23.64 -2.94
C VAL A 166 -2.06 24.41 -2.69
N LYS A 167 -0.93 23.69 -2.73
CA LYS A 167 0.41 24.25 -2.54
C LYS A 167 1.31 23.86 -3.72
N ARG A 168 1.85 24.83 -4.43
CA ARG A 168 2.84 24.60 -5.52
C ARG A 168 2.40 23.57 -6.57
N GLY A 169 1.13 23.59 -7.00
CA GLY A 169 0.63 22.65 -7.99
C GLY A 169 0.29 21.25 -7.45
N ASN A 170 0.31 21.06 -6.13
CA ASN A 170 -0.13 19.83 -5.46
C ASN A 170 -1.28 20.15 -4.51
N ARG A 171 -2.28 19.28 -4.47
CA ARG A 171 -3.34 19.31 -3.46
C ARG A 171 -2.91 18.50 -2.24
N GLU A 172 -3.06 19.09 -1.07
CA GLU A 172 -2.84 18.40 0.21
C GLU A 172 -4.09 17.59 0.57
N ILE A 173 -3.93 16.30 0.85
CA ILE A 173 -4.98 15.43 1.38
C ILE A 173 -4.53 15.03 2.78
N ILE A 174 -5.40 15.21 3.75
CA ILE A 174 -5.13 14.89 5.15
C ILE A 174 -6.03 13.71 5.53
N VAL A 175 -5.42 12.63 6.01
CA VAL A 175 -6.17 11.50 6.57
C VAL A 175 -6.01 11.53 8.08
N THR A 176 -7.13 11.60 8.80
CA THR A 176 -7.17 11.66 10.27
C THR A 176 -7.72 10.35 10.80
N SER A 177 -6.90 9.63 11.58
CA SER A 177 -7.33 8.40 12.24
C SER A 177 -8.29 8.67 13.40
N LYS A 178 -9.06 7.66 13.80
CA LYS A 178 -9.89 7.70 15.02
C LYS A 178 -9.08 7.93 16.30
N THR A 179 -7.78 7.63 16.28
CA THR A 179 -6.85 7.89 17.39
C THR A 179 -6.35 9.34 17.45
N GLY A 180 -6.66 10.15 16.42
CA GLY A 180 -6.19 11.54 16.29
C GLY A 180 -4.89 11.70 15.52
N ASP A 181 -4.29 10.61 15.05
CA ASP A 181 -3.10 10.67 14.21
C ASP A 181 -3.45 11.24 12.83
N GLN A 182 -2.64 12.16 12.33
CA GLN A 182 -2.83 12.79 11.03
C GLN A 182 -1.67 12.50 10.10
N ARG A 183 -1.99 12.07 8.88
CA ARG A 183 -1.03 11.94 7.78
C ARG A 183 -1.41 12.87 6.65
N LYS A 184 -0.41 13.56 6.10
CA LYS A 184 -0.58 14.53 5.01
C LYS A 184 0.05 13.99 3.73
N TYR A 185 -0.74 13.93 2.68
CA TYR A 185 -0.33 13.46 1.36
C TYR A 185 -0.40 14.61 0.37
N LEU A 186 0.59 14.73 -0.49
CA LEU A 186 0.64 15.71 -1.56
C LEU A 186 0.36 15.01 -2.89
N VAL A 187 -0.78 15.30 -3.47
CA VAL A 187 -1.20 14.75 -4.77
C VAL A 187 -1.06 15.84 -5.82
N SER A 188 -0.33 15.55 -6.91
CA SER A 188 -0.20 16.48 -8.03
C SER A 188 -1.58 16.77 -8.66
N LEU A 189 -1.83 18.02 -9.05
CA LEU A 189 -3.04 18.39 -9.78
C LEU A 189 -3.16 17.71 -11.16
N SER A 190 -2.05 17.12 -11.66
CA SER A 190 -2.08 16.31 -12.88
C SER A 190 -2.68 14.92 -12.66
N LYS A 191 -2.84 14.48 -11.41
CA LYS A 191 -3.45 13.20 -11.04
C LYS A 191 -4.88 13.39 -10.61
N GLN A 192 -5.73 12.47 -11.03
CA GLN A 192 -7.09 12.43 -10.56
C GLN A 192 -7.15 11.99 -9.09
N ILE A 193 -7.91 12.71 -8.29
CA ILE A 193 -8.18 12.34 -6.89
C ILE A 193 -9.39 11.40 -6.88
N LEU A 194 -9.25 10.24 -6.24
CA LEU A 194 -10.29 9.20 -6.19
C LEU A 194 -11.18 9.30 -4.95
N VAL A 195 -10.80 10.14 -3.98
CA VAL A 195 -11.49 10.29 -2.70
C VAL A 195 -12.15 11.66 -2.60
N GLN A 196 -13.24 11.72 -1.84
CA GLN A 196 -13.96 12.96 -1.54
C GLN A 196 -13.67 13.41 -0.10
N GLU A 197 -14.14 14.62 0.24
CA GLU A 197 -14.10 15.10 1.61
C GLU A 197 -15.00 14.23 2.51
N HIS A 198 -14.55 13.94 3.73
CA HIS A 198 -15.21 13.05 4.70
C HIS A 198 -15.31 11.57 4.30
N ASP A 199 -14.66 11.13 3.23
CA ASP A 199 -14.59 9.71 2.91
C ASP A 199 -13.81 8.94 3.97
N ALA A 200 -14.34 7.78 4.38
CA ALA A 200 -13.64 6.84 5.24
C ALA A 200 -12.75 5.94 4.40
N VAL A 201 -11.42 6.10 4.54
CA VAL A 201 -10.42 5.30 3.86
C VAL A 201 -9.73 4.32 4.79
N ARG A 202 -9.31 3.18 4.25
CA ARG A 202 -8.50 2.19 4.96
C ARG A 202 -7.05 2.28 4.51
N ALA A 203 -6.15 1.82 5.36
CA ALA A 203 -4.74 1.67 5.01
C ALA A 203 -4.58 0.84 3.72
N GLY A 204 -3.85 1.39 2.75
CA GLY A 204 -3.69 0.81 1.43
C GLY A 204 -4.79 1.15 0.42
N THR A 205 -5.69 2.09 0.72
CA THR A 205 -6.64 2.63 -0.27
C THR A 205 -5.95 3.70 -1.12
N PRO A 206 -6.05 3.64 -2.47
CA PRO A 206 -5.49 4.68 -3.33
C PRO A 206 -6.27 5.99 -3.17
N LEU A 207 -5.56 7.08 -2.95
CA LEU A 207 -6.09 8.44 -2.86
C LEU A 207 -6.09 9.13 -4.22
N SER A 208 -5.18 8.72 -5.10
CA SER A 208 -5.06 9.25 -6.45
C SER A 208 -5.05 8.14 -7.50
N ASP A 209 -5.34 8.53 -8.72
CA ASP A 209 -5.15 7.69 -9.90
C ASP A 209 -3.68 7.24 -10.04
N GLY A 210 -3.49 6.06 -10.62
CA GLY A 210 -2.19 5.42 -10.82
C GLY A 210 -2.15 3.98 -10.33
N VAL A 211 -0.98 3.38 -10.46
CA VAL A 211 -0.73 2.00 -10.06
C VAL A 211 -0.13 1.97 -8.66
N ILE A 212 -0.65 1.11 -7.78
CA ILE A 212 -0.11 0.95 -6.43
C ILE A 212 1.26 0.26 -6.53
N THR A 213 2.27 0.81 -5.85
CA THR A 213 3.60 0.20 -5.84
C THR A 213 3.61 -1.04 -4.94
N PRO A 214 4.26 -2.15 -5.34
CA PRO A 214 4.39 -3.31 -4.44
C PRO A 214 5.10 -2.97 -3.13
N GLY A 215 6.01 -1.99 -3.15
CA GLY A 215 6.71 -1.51 -1.96
C GLY A 215 5.78 -0.85 -0.93
N ASP A 216 4.81 -0.05 -1.38
CA ASP A 216 3.84 0.60 -0.50
C ASP A 216 2.90 -0.45 0.13
N ILE A 217 2.47 -1.45 -0.66
CA ILE A 217 1.67 -2.55 -0.11
C ILE A 217 2.45 -3.30 0.96
N LEU A 218 3.76 -3.54 0.75
CA LEU A 218 4.62 -4.20 1.73
C LEU A 218 4.70 -3.40 3.03
N ALA A 219 4.92 -2.10 2.92
CA ALA A 219 5.06 -1.22 4.08
C ALA A 219 3.75 -1.07 4.87
N ILE A 220 2.60 -1.03 4.18
CA ILE A 220 1.30 -0.73 4.79
C ILE A 220 0.56 -2.01 5.22
N LYS A 221 0.43 -2.98 4.30
CA LYS A 221 -0.39 -4.20 4.50
C LYS A 221 0.42 -5.44 4.88
N GLY A 222 1.74 -5.36 4.77
CA GLY A 222 2.64 -6.44 5.11
C GLY A 222 2.89 -7.47 4.00
N PRO A 223 3.70 -8.51 4.29
CA PRO A 223 4.23 -9.42 3.28
C PRO A 223 3.18 -10.28 2.59
N THR A 224 2.15 -10.74 3.30
CA THR A 224 1.11 -11.60 2.72
C THR A 224 0.30 -10.87 1.64
N ALA A 225 -0.08 -9.62 1.91
CA ALA A 225 -0.84 -8.81 0.96
C ALA A 225 -0.06 -8.51 -0.33
N VAL A 226 1.27 -8.32 -0.23
CA VAL A 226 2.12 -8.15 -1.43
C VAL A 226 2.19 -9.41 -2.26
N GLN A 227 2.29 -10.58 -1.61
CA GLN A 227 2.32 -11.86 -2.31
C GLN A 227 1.03 -12.08 -3.11
N GLU A 228 -0.11 -11.89 -2.46
CA GLU A 228 -1.43 -11.97 -3.12
C GLU A 228 -1.56 -10.96 -4.27
N TYR A 229 -1.14 -9.72 -4.04
CA TYR A 229 -1.19 -8.67 -5.05
C TYR A 229 -0.39 -9.04 -6.30
N ILE A 230 0.89 -9.43 -6.13
CA ILE A 230 1.75 -9.76 -7.29
C ILE A 230 1.20 -10.97 -8.05
N VAL A 231 0.76 -12.02 -7.36
CA VAL A 231 0.20 -13.21 -8.00
C VAL A 231 -1.06 -12.86 -8.80
N ASN A 232 -1.98 -12.09 -8.21
CA ASN A 232 -3.22 -11.70 -8.86
C ASN A 232 -2.96 -10.81 -10.09
N GLU A 233 -2.14 -9.77 -9.95
CA GLU A 233 -1.80 -8.86 -11.06
C GLU A 233 -1.15 -9.61 -12.24
N VAL A 234 -0.20 -10.51 -11.95
CA VAL A 234 0.45 -11.32 -12.99
C VAL A 234 -0.55 -12.27 -13.66
N GLN A 235 -1.41 -12.92 -12.87
CA GLN A 235 -2.46 -13.78 -13.41
C GLN A 235 -3.45 -13.04 -14.30
N ASP A 236 -3.84 -11.83 -13.90
CA ASP A 236 -4.77 -11.01 -14.68
C ASP A 236 -4.18 -10.65 -16.05
N VAL A 237 -2.88 -10.30 -16.11
CA VAL A 237 -2.20 -10.07 -17.39
C VAL A 237 -2.22 -11.31 -18.27
N TYR A 238 -1.93 -12.51 -17.74
CA TYR A 238 -1.95 -13.75 -18.52
C TYR A 238 -3.38 -14.16 -18.92
N ARG A 239 -4.37 -13.98 -18.04
CA ARG A 239 -5.79 -14.26 -18.35
C ARG A 239 -6.31 -13.40 -19.50
N LEU A 240 -5.94 -12.11 -19.53
CA LEU A 240 -6.27 -11.21 -20.63
C LEU A 240 -5.72 -11.67 -21.97
N GLN A 241 -4.60 -12.39 -21.96
CA GLN A 241 -4.00 -13.00 -23.17
C GLN A 241 -4.51 -14.43 -23.43
N GLY A 242 -5.49 -14.92 -22.67
CA GLY A 242 -6.03 -16.26 -22.83
C GLY A 242 -5.13 -17.39 -22.32
N VAL A 243 -4.03 -17.07 -21.64
CA VAL A 243 -3.08 -18.06 -21.11
C VAL A 243 -3.48 -18.46 -19.70
N LYS A 244 -3.59 -19.77 -19.44
CA LYS A 244 -3.87 -20.33 -18.12
C LYS A 244 -2.60 -20.91 -17.52
N ILE A 245 -2.16 -20.35 -16.40
CA ILE A 245 -1.00 -20.80 -15.63
C ILE A 245 -1.46 -21.07 -14.20
N ASN A 246 -0.92 -22.11 -13.57
CA ASN A 246 -1.22 -22.40 -12.17
C ASN A 246 -0.51 -21.39 -11.26
N ASP A 247 -1.21 -20.86 -10.25
CA ASP A 247 -0.70 -19.85 -9.30
C ASP A 247 0.59 -20.28 -8.61
N LYS A 248 0.79 -21.59 -8.39
CA LYS A 248 1.97 -22.14 -7.70
C LYS A 248 3.28 -21.76 -8.39
N HIS A 249 3.29 -21.58 -9.71
CA HIS A 249 4.49 -21.17 -10.45
C HIS A 249 4.90 -19.75 -10.08
N PHE A 250 3.93 -18.84 -9.90
CA PHE A 250 4.18 -17.46 -9.49
C PHE A 250 4.48 -17.36 -7.99
N GLU A 251 3.80 -18.15 -7.17
CA GLU A 251 4.03 -18.20 -5.72
C GLU A 251 5.48 -18.57 -5.38
N ILE A 252 6.07 -19.53 -6.11
CA ILE A 252 7.48 -19.93 -5.94
C ILE A 252 8.41 -18.75 -6.25
N ILE A 253 8.14 -18.02 -7.33
CA ILE A 253 8.93 -16.85 -7.73
C ILE A 253 8.83 -15.76 -6.67
N VAL A 254 7.62 -15.39 -6.26
CA VAL A 254 7.37 -14.35 -5.28
C VAL A 254 7.99 -14.70 -3.92
N ARG A 255 7.97 -15.98 -3.53
CA ARG A 255 8.67 -16.46 -2.32
C ARG A 255 10.17 -16.17 -2.39
N GLN A 256 10.83 -16.36 -3.55
CA GLN A 256 12.24 -16.04 -3.71
C GLN A 256 12.51 -14.53 -3.70
N MET A 257 11.59 -13.72 -4.22
CA MET A 257 11.67 -12.25 -4.17
C MET A 257 11.65 -11.71 -2.72
N MET A 258 11.01 -12.43 -1.80
CA MET A 258 10.83 -12.04 -0.40
C MET A 258 11.71 -12.83 0.57
N ARG A 259 12.75 -13.44 0.09
CA ARG A 259 13.64 -14.30 0.88
C ARG A 259 14.54 -13.54 1.84
N LYS A 260 14.84 -12.27 1.53
CA LYS A 260 15.80 -11.47 2.29
C LYS A 260 15.12 -10.42 3.16
N VAL A 261 15.77 -10.12 4.27
CA VAL A 261 15.45 -9.02 5.19
C VAL A 261 16.62 -8.05 5.28
N ARG A 262 16.35 -6.80 5.56
CA ARG A 262 17.34 -5.78 5.85
C ARG A 262 17.42 -5.59 7.36
N ILE A 263 18.63 -5.61 7.88
CA ILE A 263 18.87 -5.39 9.31
C ILE A 263 18.71 -3.89 9.60
N ASP A 264 17.85 -3.55 10.55
CA ASP A 264 17.68 -2.18 11.02
C ASP A 264 18.61 -1.92 12.21
N GLU A 265 18.48 -2.70 13.29
CA GLU A 265 19.35 -2.65 14.44
C GLU A 265 19.98 -4.04 14.65
N PRO A 266 21.32 -4.16 14.62
CA PRO A 266 21.98 -5.44 14.75
C PRO A 266 21.97 -6.01 16.18
N GLY A 267 21.69 -5.18 17.19
CA GLY A 267 21.77 -5.61 18.59
C GLY A 267 23.11 -6.23 18.94
N ASP A 268 23.08 -7.38 19.61
CA ASP A 268 24.28 -8.15 20.01
C ASP A 268 24.60 -9.28 19.00
N THR A 269 24.01 -9.28 17.82
CA THR A 269 24.27 -10.25 16.77
C THR A 269 25.55 -9.92 15.99
N THR A 270 25.98 -10.82 15.10
CA THR A 270 27.13 -10.62 14.23
C THR A 270 26.81 -9.80 12.97
N PHE A 271 25.56 -9.38 12.79
CA PHE A 271 25.12 -8.62 11.61
C PHE A 271 25.60 -7.18 11.65
N LEU A 272 25.64 -6.58 10.46
CA LEU A 272 25.90 -5.16 10.29
C LEU A 272 24.58 -4.41 10.05
N GLU A 273 24.53 -3.15 10.45
CA GLU A 273 23.42 -2.25 10.14
C GLU A 273 23.23 -2.11 8.63
N GLN A 274 21.99 -2.11 8.14
CA GLN A 274 21.61 -2.05 6.72
C GLN A 274 22.06 -3.29 5.89
N GLU A 275 22.57 -4.33 6.50
CA GLU A 275 22.94 -5.56 5.80
C GLU A 275 21.69 -6.31 5.31
N MET A 276 21.80 -6.90 4.10
CA MET A 276 20.75 -7.78 3.56
C MET A 276 21.06 -9.24 3.84
N VAL A 277 20.28 -9.85 4.71
CA VAL A 277 20.49 -11.21 5.18
C VAL A 277 19.33 -12.11 4.75
N ASP A 278 19.58 -13.40 4.61
CA ASP A 278 18.52 -14.38 4.40
C ASP A 278 17.64 -14.49 5.65
N LYS A 279 16.33 -14.55 5.48
CA LYS A 279 15.37 -14.60 6.59
C LYS A 279 15.61 -15.77 7.53
N LEU A 280 16.08 -16.91 7.01
CA LEU A 280 16.42 -18.08 7.84
C LEU A 280 17.69 -17.82 8.66
N ASP A 281 18.74 -17.28 8.03
CA ASP A 281 20.00 -16.95 8.73
C ASP A 281 19.78 -15.91 9.83
N PHE A 282 18.89 -14.94 9.58
CA PHE A 282 18.45 -13.96 10.58
C PHE A 282 17.76 -14.63 11.77
N ALA A 283 16.85 -15.57 11.53
CA ALA A 283 16.17 -16.30 12.59
C ALA A 283 17.16 -17.17 13.39
N GLU A 284 18.03 -17.92 12.70
CA GLU A 284 19.05 -18.77 13.34
C GLU A 284 20.00 -17.96 14.23
N GLU A 285 20.44 -16.78 13.79
CA GLU A 285 21.35 -15.96 14.59
C GLU A 285 20.64 -15.37 15.83
N ASN A 286 19.40 -14.92 15.69
CA ASN A 286 18.61 -14.48 16.84
C ASN A 286 18.35 -15.62 17.82
N ASP A 287 18.05 -16.83 17.34
CA ASP A 287 17.88 -18.02 18.18
C ASP A 287 19.19 -18.39 18.86
N ARG A 288 20.33 -18.21 18.19
CA ARG A 288 21.67 -18.49 18.77
C ARG A 288 21.94 -17.64 20.00
N ILE A 289 21.50 -16.39 20.04
CA ILE A 289 21.71 -15.49 21.17
C ILE A 289 20.58 -15.52 22.20
N TRP A 290 19.44 -16.10 21.85
CA TRP A 290 18.25 -16.14 22.68
C TRP A 290 18.56 -16.80 24.05
N GLY A 291 18.15 -16.14 25.15
CA GLY A 291 18.34 -16.61 26.51
C GLY A 291 19.79 -16.59 27.00
N LYS A 292 20.72 -16.03 26.23
CA LYS A 292 22.11 -15.81 26.66
C LYS A 292 22.25 -14.44 27.32
N LYS A 293 23.44 -14.24 27.91
CA LYS A 293 23.80 -13.01 28.62
C LYS A 293 25.01 -12.35 27.94
N TYR A 294 25.00 -11.05 27.85
CA TYR A 294 26.10 -10.24 27.37
C TYR A 294 26.91 -9.73 28.54
N VAL A 295 28.21 -9.95 28.53
CA VAL A 295 29.12 -9.54 29.60
C VAL A 295 29.42 -8.05 29.48
N THR A 296 28.94 -7.26 30.43
CA THR A 296 29.19 -5.80 30.51
C THR A 296 30.46 -5.47 31.28
N ASP A 297 30.76 -6.23 32.36
CA ASP A 297 31.98 -6.13 33.15
C ASP A 297 32.46 -7.53 33.49
N ALA A 298 33.69 -7.85 33.15
CA ALA A 298 34.27 -9.14 33.38
C ALA A 298 34.68 -9.35 34.85
N GLY A 299 34.66 -8.30 35.70
CA GLY A 299 35.18 -8.37 37.07
C GLY A 299 36.61 -8.88 37.09
N ASP A 300 36.89 -9.87 37.97
CA ASP A 300 38.20 -10.50 38.10
C ASP A 300 38.25 -11.89 37.42
N SER A 301 37.39 -12.13 36.38
CA SER A 301 37.37 -13.40 35.65
C SER A 301 38.47 -13.46 34.60
N ASP A 302 39.24 -14.57 34.63
CA ASP A 302 40.23 -14.89 33.60
C ASP A 302 39.60 -15.58 32.37
N VAL A 303 38.37 -16.10 32.50
CA VAL A 303 37.70 -16.92 31.49
C VAL A 303 36.74 -16.13 30.63
N LEU A 304 36.11 -15.10 31.20
CA LEU A 304 35.08 -14.28 30.52
C LEU A 304 35.63 -12.89 30.22
N LYS A 305 35.36 -12.42 29.01
CA LYS A 305 35.80 -11.07 28.55
C LYS A 305 34.58 -10.17 28.33
N VAL A 306 34.76 -8.86 28.50
CA VAL A 306 33.77 -7.87 28.16
C VAL A 306 33.39 -8.00 26.69
N GLY A 307 32.11 -7.90 26.39
CA GLY A 307 31.54 -8.07 25.03
C GLY A 307 31.25 -9.51 24.64
N GLN A 308 31.54 -10.49 25.48
CA GLN A 308 31.29 -11.90 25.19
C GLN A 308 29.83 -12.29 25.51
N ILE A 309 29.22 -13.09 24.62
CA ILE A 309 27.89 -13.68 24.84
C ILE A 309 28.09 -15.06 25.49
N VAL A 310 27.47 -15.25 26.63
CA VAL A 310 27.62 -16.47 27.46
C VAL A 310 26.27 -17.07 27.83
N SER A 311 26.24 -18.40 27.99
CA SER A 311 25.06 -19.07 28.51
C SER A 311 24.89 -18.81 30.01
N ALA A 312 23.66 -18.81 30.51
CA ALA A 312 23.35 -18.61 31.92
C ALA A 312 24.06 -19.67 32.82
N ARG A 313 24.26 -20.89 32.30
CA ARG A 313 25.00 -21.96 33.03
C ARG A 313 26.46 -21.58 33.19
N LYS A 314 27.15 -21.23 32.08
CA LYS A 314 28.59 -20.86 32.14
C LYS A 314 28.83 -19.65 33.05
N LEU A 315 27.94 -18.64 32.99
CA LEU A 315 27.98 -17.48 33.88
C LEU A 315 27.85 -17.88 35.37
N ARG A 316 26.90 -18.77 35.69
CA ARG A 316 26.67 -19.24 37.07
C ARG A 316 27.87 -20.00 37.61
N ASP A 317 28.44 -20.88 36.79
CA ASP A 317 29.62 -21.68 37.18
C ASP A 317 30.81 -20.76 37.45
N GLU A 318 31.08 -19.77 36.60
CA GLU A 318 32.15 -18.80 36.75
C GLU A 318 31.92 -17.89 37.99
N ASN A 319 30.74 -17.31 38.14
CA ASN A 319 30.43 -16.50 39.31
C ASN A 319 30.50 -17.29 40.61
N SER A 320 30.17 -18.57 40.60
CA SER A 320 30.35 -19.44 41.76
C SER A 320 31.82 -19.68 42.08
N SER A 321 32.68 -19.81 41.07
CA SER A 321 34.13 -19.92 41.22
C SER A 321 34.75 -18.64 41.81
N LEU A 322 34.37 -17.49 41.24
CA LEU A 322 34.82 -16.16 41.71
C LEU A 322 34.40 -15.89 43.17
N LYS A 323 33.15 -16.21 43.51
CA LYS A 323 32.62 -16.06 44.86
C LYS A 323 33.40 -16.90 45.89
N ARG A 324 33.83 -18.11 45.51
CA ARG A 324 34.65 -18.96 46.41
C ARG A 324 36.04 -18.39 46.64
N ARG A 325 36.55 -17.57 45.70
CA ARG A 325 37.86 -16.92 45.75
C ARG A 325 37.79 -15.49 46.33
N ASP A 326 36.60 -15.02 46.71
CA ASP A 326 36.32 -13.66 47.20
C ASP A 326 36.71 -12.56 46.20
N LEU A 327 36.52 -12.86 44.89
CA LEU A 327 36.78 -11.95 43.75
C LEU A 327 35.52 -11.29 43.24
N ARG A 328 35.69 -10.18 42.50
CA ARG A 328 34.56 -9.45 41.90
C ARG A 328 33.83 -10.29 40.85
N LEU A 329 32.50 -10.31 40.97
CA LEU A 329 31.65 -11.09 40.07
C LEU A 329 31.50 -10.43 38.70
N VAL A 330 31.26 -11.26 37.71
CA VAL A 330 30.94 -10.81 36.34
C VAL A 330 29.55 -10.17 36.27
N GLN A 331 29.46 -8.95 35.74
CA GLN A 331 28.20 -8.26 35.49
C GLN A 331 27.74 -8.50 34.04
N VAL A 332 26.44 -8.71 33.88
CA VAL A 332 25.85 -9.05 32.60
C VAL A 332 24.51 -8.35 32.40
N ARG A 333 24.15 -8.17 31.16
CA ARG A 333 22.78 -7.83 30.74
C ARG A 333 22.20 -8.92 29.84
N ASP A 334 20.92 -8.87 29.59
CA ASP A 334 20.30 -9.73 28.59
C ASP A 334 20.77 -9.31 27.17
N THR A 335 20.90 -10.32 26.29
CA THR A 335 21.23 -10.06 24.89
C THR A 335 20.06 -9.41 24.18
N VAL A 336 20.36 -8.43 23.34
CA VAL A 336 19.39 -7.72 22.50
C VAL A 336 19.40 -8.38 21.12
N PRO A 337 18.27 -8.95 20.65
CA PRO A 337 18.18 -9.53 19.31
C PRO A 337 18.24 -8.44 18.23
N ALA A 338 18.63 -8.83 17.02
CA ALA A 338 18.56 -7.95 15.86
C ALA A 338 17.12 -7.71 15.43
N THR A 339 16.83 -6.50 14.97
CA THR A 339 15.57 -6.13 14.32
C THR A 339 15.75 -6.03 12.80
N SER A 340 14.71 -6.32 12.04
CA SER A 340 14.79 -6.31 10.59
C SER A 340 13.50 -5.88 9.93
N THR A 341 13.62 -5.27 8.75
CA THR A 341 12.50 -4.94 7.86
C THR A 341 12.48 -5.90 6.68
N GLN A 342 11.30 -6.47 6.38
CA GLN A 342 11.11 -7.31 5.20
C GLN A 342 11.29 -6.48 3.93
N ILE A 343 12.06 -6.99 2.97
CA ILE A 343 12.27 -6.35 1.67
C ILE A 343 11.69 -7.19 0.54
N LEU A 344 11.28 -6.51 -0.53
CA LEU A 344 10.90 -7.12 -1.79
C LEU A 344 12.01 -6.86 -2.81
N GLN A 345 12.58 -7.92 -3.37
CA GLN A 345 13.64 -7.84 -4.39
C GLN A 345 13.09 -8.24 -5.74
N GLY A 346 13.56 -7.59 -6.82
CA GLY A 346 13.33 -8.08 -8.18
C GLY A 346 14.00 -9.44 -8.41
N ILE A 347 13.47 -10.21 -9.36
CA ILE A 347 13.96 -11.57 -9.66
C ILE A 347 15.44 -11.59 -10.07
N THR A 348 15.89 -10.61 -10.86
CA THR A 348 17.29 -10.50 -11.27
C THR A 348 18.21 -10.33 -10.06
N ARG A 349 17.86 -9.45 -9.14
CA ARG A 349 18.63 -9.23 -7.91
C ARG A 349 18.59 -10.45 -6.99
N ALA A 350 17.43 -11.10 -6.87
CA ALA A 350 17.28 -12.32 -6.08
C ALA A 350 18.14 -13.47 -6.63
N ALA A 351 18.24 -13.61 -7.97
CA ALA A 351 19.08 -14.61 -8.64
C ALA A 351 20.58 -14.34 -8.44
N LEU A 352 21.01 -13.08 -8.46
CA LEU A 352 22.42 -12.69 -8.26
C LEU A 352 22.87 -12.79 -6.80
N GLN A 353 21.96 -12.63 -5.84
CA GLN A 353 22.26 -12.64 -4.40
C GLN A 353 21.98 -13.99 -3.72
N THR A 354 22.05 -15.07 -4.47
CA THR A 354 21.92 -16.44 -3.91
C THR A 354 23.14 -16.82 -3.05
N LYS A 355 23.00 -17.82 -2.17
CA LYS A 355 24.12 -18.35 -1.38
C LYS A 355 25.22 -18.95 -2.25
N SER A 356 24.87 -19.56 -3.39
CA SER A 356 25.79 -20.13 -4.36
C SER A 356 26.27 -19.07 -5.34
N PHE A 357 27.50 -18.61 -5.21
CA PHE A 357 28.09 -17.65 -6.15
C PHE A 357 28.26 -18.25 -7.58
N ILE A 358 28.42 -19.57 -7.70
CA ILE A 358 28.49 -20.24 -9.02
C ILE A 358 27.15 -20.12 -9.75
N SER A 359 26.01 -20.31 -9.04
CA SER A 359 24.69 -20.13 -9.60
C SER A 359 24.47 -18.67 -10.05
N ALA A 360 24.89 -17.71 -9.26
CA ALA A 360 24.80 -16.31 -9.61
C ALA A 360 25.68 -15.94 -10.82
N ALA A 361 26.92 -16.44 -10.86
CA ALA A 361 27.88 -16.20 -11.95
C ALA A 361 27.43 -16.84 -13.27
N SER A 362 26.71 -17.96 -13.24
CA SER A 362 26.16 -18.60 -14.44
C SER A 362 24.96 -17.86 -15.04
N PHE A 363 24.33 -16.98 -14.27
CA PHE A 363 23.14 -16.24 -14.70
C PHE A 363 23.53 -14.95 -15.44
N GLN A 364 24.17 -14.01 -14.75
CA GLN A 364 24.59 -12.70 -15.29
C GLN A 364 25.77 -12.13 -14.49
N GLU A 365 26.42 -11.10 -15.04
CA GLU A 365 27.50 -10.35 -14.37
C GLU A 365 28.63 -11.24 -13.81
N THR A 366 29.03 -12.28 -14.58
CA THR A 366 29.98 -13.30 -14.15
C THR A 366 31.25 -12.75 -13.47
N THR A 367 31.89 -11.76 -14.09
CA THR A 367 33.14 -11.17 -13.57
C THR A 367 32.93 -10.47 -12.23
N LYS A 368 31.84 -9.70 -12.11
CA LYS A 368 31.51 -8.99 -10.88
C LYS A 368 31.21 -9.96 -9.74
N VAL A 369 30.40 -11.00 -10.00
CA VAL A 369 30.04 -12.01 -9.01
C VAL A 369 31.27 -12.78 -8.52
N LEU A 370 32.16 -13.18 -9.42
CA LEU A 370 33.40 -13.87 -9.07
C LEU A 370 34.36 -12.99 -8.25
N ASN A 371 34.48 -11.70 -8.62
CA ASN A 371 35.29 -10.76 -7.86
C ASN A 371 34.75 -10.56 -6.45
N GLU A 372 33.42 -10.37 -6.31
CA GLU A 372 32.80 -10.24 -4.98
C GLU A 372 32.95 -11.53 -4.13
N ALA A 373 32.82 -12.70 -4.76
CA ALA A 373 33.03 -13.97 -4.07
C ALA A 373 34.48 -14.11 -3.59
N ALA A 374 35.46 -13.76 -4.43
CA ALA A 374 36.88 -13.78 -4.06
C ALA A 374 37.21 -12.80 -2.92
N ILE A 375 36.64 -11.58 -2.93
CA ILE A 375 36.82 -10.59 -1.85
C ILE A 375 36.23 -11.11 -0.52
N ARG A 376 35.10 -11.79 -0.58
CA ARG A 376 34.44 -12.37 0.61
C ARG A 376 35.05 -13.70 1.06
N GLY A 377 36.00 -14.26 0.34
CA GLY A 377 36.61 -15.55 0.65
C GLY A 377 35.68 -16.75 0.50
N LYS A 378 34.79 -16.69 -0.47
CA LYS A 378 33.81 -17.77 -0.78
C LYS A 378 34.33 -18.67 -1.91
#